data_644f0a24eeb8b58a4147ba5822019725
#
_entry.id   644f0a24eeb8b58a4147ba5822019725
#
_cell.length_a   1.000
_cell.length_b   1.000
_cell.length_c   1.000
_cell.angle_alpha   90.00
_cell.angle_beta   90.00
_cell.angle_gamma   90.00
#
_symmetry.space_group_name_H-M   'P 1'
#
loop_
_entity.id
_entity.type
_entity.pdbx_description
1 polymer ?
#
loop_
_entity_poly.entity_id
_entity_poly.type
_entity_poly.pdbx_seq_one_letter_code
_entity_poly.pdbx_strand_id
1 'polypeptide(L)'
;MFILASLAAATILVSIVAIPQYLSRQARWDALRTHVGEIGQLAASVVDGDLHRQLLDPANHNNELYARALAPLVRFHSADHDIFYLYTMVDRDGVPYFVLDTAASPDLKTDHTLLASAYMERFDIREEYEDDWLKQIAAGKTYVTPNFEQDDYGNFLTAHAPIYDSKGRYSGFIGVDFDLEYYFAQEARFRAIAVGSLVAALILALVIGFLVERYHSAMRHRMDELYDSSIRDSLTGLLNRRGAIEVINKSLAQHSGSNATLLIDVDNLKMINDLRGHVAGDAVIARTAEVICQSIRAGDECARFGGDEFLVFAPDCDLDGAKEIARQILDKLNKHAMPLAGVRFGVSIGVAVHEGADVDFARMYREADEALYQARSEGKSRVGLFTPSTTAA
;
A
#
# COMPACT_ATOMS: atom_id res chain seq x y z
N MET A 1 -3.50 1.00 9.83
CA MET A 1 -2.20 1.10 9.15
C MET A 1 -2.00 0.00 8.12
N PHE A 2 -2.23 -1.27 8.46
CA PHE A 2 -2.10 -2.42 7.54
C PHE A 2 -2.78 -2.21 6.19
N ILE A 3 -4.08 -1.87 6.16
CA ILE A 3 -4.86 -1.69 4.92
C ILE A 3 -4.26 -0.59 4.04
N LEU A 4 -3.93 0.57 4.61
CA LEU A 4 -3.36 1.70 3.87
C LEU A 4 -1.99 1.37 3.29
N ALA A 5 -1.12 0.71 4.07
CA ALA A 5 0.21 0.31 3.62
C ALA A 5 0.13 -0.76 2.52
N SER A 6 -0.76 -1.75 2.68
CA SER A 6 -0.99 -2.79 1.66
C SER A 6 -1.55 -2.19 0.38
N LEU A 7 -2.52 -1.27 0.44
CA LEU A 7 -3.09 -0.60 -0.73
C LEU A 7 -2.06 0.25 -1.46
N ALA A 8 -1.27 1.05 -0.74
CA ALA A 8 -0.22 1.86 -1.34
C ALA A 8 0.84 0.99 -2.04
N ALA A 9 1.31 -0.06 -1.36
CA ALA A 9 2.25 -1.01 -1.93
C ALA A 9 1.66 -1.75 -3.15
N ALA A 10 0.40 -2.18 -3.07
CA ALA A 10 -0.28 -2.84 -4.18
C ALA A 10 -0.41 -1.91 -5.39
N THR A 11 -0.83 -0.66 -5.21
CA THR A 11 -0.96 0.31 -6.30
C THR A 11 0.37 0.52 -7.03
N ILE A 12 1.46 0.70 -6.29
CA ILE A 12 2.80 0.90 -6.86
C ILE A 12 3.26 -0.36 -7.61
N LEU A 13 3.20 -1.53 -6.97
CA LEU A 13 3.69 -2.78 -7.53
C LEU A 13 2.87 -3.22 -8.75
N VAL A 14 1.55 -3.07 -8.69
CA VAL A 14 0.67 -3.37 -9.84
C VAL A 14 0.95 -2.43 -11.00
N SER A 15 1.16 -1.13 -10.74
CA SER A 15 1.50 -0.16 -11.81
C SER A 15 2.84 -0.48 -12.47
N ILE A 16 3.86 -0.87 -11.70
CA ILE A 16 5.18 -1.28 -12.20
C ILE A 16 5.07 -2.50 -13.12
N VAL A 17 4.14 -3.42 -12.86
CA VAL A 17 3.95 -4.62 -13.69
C VAL A 17 3.01 -4.34 -14.87
N ALA A 18 1.86 -3.71 -14.64
CA ALA A 18 0.79 -3.56 -15.62
C ALA A 18 1.14 -2.59 -16.76
N ILE A 19 1.78 -1.46 -16.46
CA ILE A 19 2.10 -0.45 -17.47
C ILE A 19 3.09 -0.97 -18.53
N PRO A 20 4.26 -1.55 -18.16
CA PRO A 20 5.17 -2.12 -19.16
C PRO A 20 4.55 -3.25 -19.96
N GLN A 21 3.70 -4.09 -19.37
CA GLN A 21 3.00 -5.17 -20.06
C GLN A 21 2.05 -4.63 -21.13
N TYR A 22 1.28 -3.60 -20.78
CA TYR A 22 0.37 -2.95 -21.73
C TYR A 22 1.15 -2.33 -22.93
N LEU A 23 2.18 -1.55 -22.64
CA LEU A 23 3.02 -0.91 -23.66
C LEU A 23 3.75 -1.94 -24.55
N SER A 24 4.26 -3.01 -23.94
CA SER A 24 4.92 -4.10 -24.67
C SER A 24 3.98 -4.84 -25.60
N ARG A 25 2.72 -5.05 -25.20
CA ARG A 25 1.72 -5.69 -26.05
C ARG A 25 1.45 -4.85 -27.32
N GLN A 26 1.26 -3.56 -27.13
CA GLN A 26 1.01 -2.63 -28.25
C GLN A 26 2.21 -2.57 -29.20
N ALA A 27 3.43 -2.45 -28.65
CA ALA A 27 4.64 -2.47 -29.46
C ALA A 27 4.83 -3.76 -30.26
N ARG A 28 4.50 -4.92 -29.67
CA ARG A 28 4.56 -6.22 -30.39
C ARG A 28 3.56 -6.29 -31.53
N TRP A 29 2.34 -5.78 -31.33
CA TRP A 29 1.32 -5.74 -32.36
C TRP A 29 1.74 -4.82 -33.53
N ASP A 30 2.25 -3.64 -33.23
CA ASP A 30 2.74 -2.70 -34.25
C ASP A 30 3.95 -3.26 -34.99
N ALA A 31 4.86 -3.94 -34.30
CA ALA A 31 6.00 -4.61 -34.94
C ALA A 31 5.56 -5.75 -35.87
N LEU A 32 4.57 -6.57 -35.46
CA LEU A 32 4.01 -7.62 -36.30
C LEU A 32 3.39 -7.02 -37.57
N ARG A 33 2.56 -6.00 -37.47
CA ARG A 33 1.95 -5.32 -38.62
C ARG A 33 3.00 -4.73 -39.56
N THR A 34 4.05 -4.15 -39.02
CA THR A 34 5.16 -3.63 -39.83
C THR A 34 5.85 -4.76 -40.56
N HIS A 35 6.16 -5.86 -39.88
CA HIS A 35 6.81 -7.01 -40.49
C HIS A 35 5.97 -7.65 -41.61
N VAL A 36 4.67 -7.86 -41.36
CA VAL A 36 3.74 -8.39 -42.37
C VAL A 36 3.66 -7.46 -43.60
N GLY A 37 3.65 -6.12 -43.37
CA GLY A 37 3.71 -5.16 -44.44
C GLY A 37 5.00 -5.22 -45.26
N GLU A 38 6.16 -5.41 -44.63
CA GLU A 38 7.46 -5.59 -45.27
C GLU A 38 7.49 -6.86 -46.14
N ILE A 39 6.96 -7.98 -45.61
CA ILE A 39 6.85 -9.23 -46.41
C ILE A 39 5.91 -9.02 -47.60
N GLY A 40 4.79 -8.32 -47.43
CA GLY A 40 3.90 -7.98 -48.55
C GLY A 40 4.63 -7.20 -49.66
N GLN A 41 5.48 -6.23 -49.31
CA GLN A 41 6.29 -5.50 -50.28
C GLN A 41 7.33 -6.39 -50.95
N LEU A 42 8.00 -7.25 -50.20
CA LEU A 42 8.96 -8.22 -50.77
C LEU A 42 8.26 -9.19 -51.71
N ALA A 43 7.09 -9.71 -51.34
CA ALA A 43 6.29 -10.57 -52.21
C ALA A 43 5.86 -9.84 -53.51
N ALA A 44 5.46 -8.59 -53.39
CA ALA A 44 5.13 -7.78 -54.58
C ALA A 44 6.33 -7.58 -55.54
N SER A 45 7.55 -7.48 -55.00
CA SER A 45 8.78 -7.32 -55.80
C SER A 45 9.17 -8.58 -56.60
N VAL A 46 8.68 -9.75 -56.19
CA VAL A 46 8.93 -11.02 -56.88
C VAL A 46 7.97 -11.24 -58.03
N VAL A 47 6.86 -10.50 -58.10
CA VAL A 47 5.88 -10.61 -59.17
C VAL A 47 6.41 -9.96 -60.44
N ASP A 48 6.40 -10.74 -61.57
CA ASP A 48 6.61 -10.16 -62.90
C ASP A 48 5.35 -9.38 -63.32
N GLY A 49 5.36 -8.05 -63.10
CA GLY A 49 4.21 -7.19 -63.38
C GLY A 49 3.80 -7.12 -64.84
N ASP A 50 4.73 -7.39 -65.78
CA ASP A 50 4.41 -7.46 -67.22
C ASP A 50 3.66 -8.74 -67.53
N LEU A 51 4.06 -9.88 -67.01
CA LEU A 51 3.32 -11.14 -67.10
C LEU A 51 1.96 -11.07 -66.42
N HIS A 52 1.93 -10.47 -65.18
CA HIS A 52 0.69 -10.25 -64.45
C HIS A 52 -0.31 -9.43 -65.25
N ARG A 53 0.14 -8.32 -65.89
CA ARG A 53 -0.68 -7.50 -66.76
C ARG A 53 -1.22 -8.23 -67.97
N GLN A 54 -0.42 -9.13 -68.61
CA GLN A 54 -0.88 -9.91 -69.74
C GLN A 54 -2.01 -10.88 -69.33
N LEU A 55 -1.95 -11.43 -68.13
CA LEU A 55 -2.99 -12.28 -67.56
C LEU A 55 -4.31 -11.55 -67.25
N LEU A 56 -4.33 -10.23 -67.18
CA LEU A 56 -5.58 -9.47 -66.96
C LEU A 56 -6.52 -9.52 -68.20
N ASP A 57 -6.01 -9.87 -69.38
CA ASP A 57 -6.82 -10.16 -70.55
C ASP A 57 -7.14 -11.67 -70.58
N PRO A 58 -8.43 -12.08 -70.43
CA PRO A 58 -8.82 -13.49 -70.47
C PRO A 58 -8.40 -14.20 -71.75
N ALA A 59 -8.22 -13.49 -72.86
CA ALA A 59 -7.75 -14.08 -74.14
C ALA A 59 -6.31 -14.59 -74.04
N ASN A 60 -5.51 -14.05 -73.13
CA ASN A 60 -4.10 -14.46 -72.89
C ASN A 60 -3.98 -15.53 -71.77
N HIS A 61 -5.08 -15.87 -71.11
CA HIS A 61 -5.06 -16.88 -70.04
C HIS A 61 -4.83 -18.26 -70.62
N ASN A 62 -3.61 -18.75 -70.49
CA ASN A 62 -3.23 -20.12 -70.86
C ASN A 62 -2.32 -20.71 -69.78
N ASN A 63 -2.28 -22.04 -69.68
CA ASN A 63 -1.58 -22.77 -68.63
C ASN A 63 -0.07 -22.44 -68.58
N GLU A 64 0.57 -22.17 -69.70
CA GLU A 64 2.01 -21.86 -69.76
C GLU A 64 2.33 -20.47 -69.23
N LEU A 65 1.57 -19.43 -69.62
CA LEU A 65 1.76 -18.07 -69.13
C LEU A 65 1.44 -17.97 -67.63
N TYR A 66 0.33 -18.62 -67.19
CA TYR A 66 -0.07 -18.69 -65.81
C TYR A 66 1.03 -19.35 -64.92
N ALA A 67 1.54 -20.56 -65.33
CA ALA A 67 2.60 -21.29 -64.62
C ALA A 67 3.90 -20.45 -64.53
N ARG A 68 4.28 -19.75 -65.62
CA ARG A 68 5.47 -18.87 -65.60
C ARG A 68 5.32 -17.72 -64.61
N ALA A 69 4.17 -17.08 -64.58
CA ALA A 69 3.90 -15.95 -63.64
C ALA A 69 3.81 -16.43 -62.23
N LEU A 70 3.26 -17.63 -61.96
CA LEU A 70 3.07 -18.19 -60.62
C LEU A 70 4.37 -18.73 -60.02
N ALA A 71 5.30 -19.29 -60.83
CA ALA A 71 6.48 -19.98 -60.32
C ALA A 71 7.37 -19.17 -59.33
N PRO A 72 7.63 -17.88 -59.50
CA PRO A 72 8.36 -17.06 -58.53
C PRO A 72 7.62 -16.98 -57.21
N LEU A 73 6.30 -16.82 -57.23
CA LEU A 73 5.45 -16.72 -56.04
C LEU A 73 5.42 -18.01 -55.27
N VAL A 74 5.32 -19.15 -55.92
CA VAL A 74 5.37 -20.50 -55.29
C VAL A 74 6.70 -20.69 -54.56
N ARG A 75 7.83 -20.27 -55.18
CA ARG A 75 9.14 -20.33 -54.52
C ARG A 75 9.20 -19.42 -53.27
N PHE A 76 8.66 -18.23 -53.37
CA PHE A 76 8.61 -17.27 -52.25
C PHE A 76 7.75 -17.82 -51.14
N HIS A 77 6.54 -18.30 -51.42
CA HIS A 77 5.62 -18.89 -50.45
C HIS A 77 6.24 -20.12 -49.76
N SER A 78 6.88 -21.02 -50.52
CA SER A 78 7.53 -22.23 -49.98
C SER A 78 8.77 -21.93 -49.13
N ALA A 79 9.29 -20.69 -49.14
CA ALA A 79 10.46 -20.29 -48.36
C ALA A 79 10.10 -19.74 -46.97
N ASP A 80 8.85 -19.37 -46.76
CA ASP A 80 8.39 -18.80 -45.50
C ASP A 80 7.14 -19.55 -45.00
N HIS A 81 7.29 -20.24 -43.87
CA HIS A 81 6.25 -21.09 -43.27
C HIS A 81 5.13 -20.27 -42.58
N ASP A 82 5.38 -19.00 -42.31
CA ASP A 82 4.39 -18.13 -41.67
C ASP A 82 3.38 -17.57 -42.71
N ILE A 83 3.65 -17.76 -44.01
CA ILE A 83 2.71 -17.41 -45.07
C ILE A 83 1.68 -18.54 -45.22
N PHE A 84 0.41 -18.21 -45.01
CA PHE A 84 -0.67 -19.17 -45.17
C PHE A 84 -1.23 -19.14 -46.61
N TYR A 85 -1.58 -17.96 -47.13
CA TYR A 85 -1.99 -17.72 -48.50
C TYR A 85 -1.14 -16.66 -49.17
N LEU A 86 -0.85 -16.85 -50.44
CA LEU A 86 -0.16 -15.89 -51.31
C LEU A 86 -0.83 -15.85 -52.68
N TYR A 87 -1.41 -14.73 -52.99
CA TYR A 87 -2.19 -14.54 -54.20
C TYR A 87 -2.04 -13.12 -54.76
N THR A 88 -2.40 -12.93 -56.05
CA THR A 88 -2.49 -11.60 -56.65
C THR A 88 -3.90 -11.31 -57.06
N MET A 89 -4.23 -10.03 -57.05
CA MET A 89 -5.56 -9.53 -57.41
C MET A 89 -5.48 -8.32 -58.35
N VAL A 90 -6.59 -8.05 -59.04
CA VAL A 90 -6.84 -6.81 -59.76
C VAL A 90 -8.13 -6.20 -59.26
N ASP A 91 -8.12 -4.89 -59.09
CA ASP A 91 -9.32 -4.11 -58.84
C ASP A 91 -10.05 -3.78 -60.15
N ARG A 92 -11.35 -4.09 -60.23
CA ARG A 92 -12.26 -3.70 -61.29
C ARG A 92 -13.46 -2.99 -60.67
N ASP A 93 -13.48 -1.70 -60.79
CA ASP A 93 -14.57 -0.83 -60.34
C ASP A 93 -14.87 -1.00 -58.82
N GLY A 94 -13.82 -1.11 -58.00
CA GLY A 94 -13.95 -1.28 -56.54
C GLY A 94 -14.21 -2.74 -56.08
N VAL A 95 -14.11 -3.70 -56.99
CA VAL A 95 -14.26 -5.12 -56.72
C VAL A 95 -12.95 -5.84 -57.06
N PRO A 96 -12.29 -6.47 -56.09
CA PRO A 96 -11.06 -7.24 -56.34
C PRO A 96 -11.39 -8.65 -56.90
N TYR A 97 -10.53 -9.07 -57.84
CA TYR A 97 -10.60 -10.40 -58.50
C TYR A 97 -9.25 -11.09 -58.42
N PHE A 98 -9.24 -12.36 -58.10
CA PHE A 98 -8.02 -13.20 -58.09
C PHE A 98 -7.42 -13.38 -59.48
N VAL A 99 -6.11 -13.20 -59.59
CA VAL A 99 -5.37 -13.39 -60.87
C VAL A 99 -4.44 -14.59 -60.74
N LEU A 100 -3.58 -14.64 -59.74
CA LEU A 100 -2.68 -15.75 -59.43
C LEU A 100 -2.94 -16.23 -58.00
N ASP A 101 -2.90 -17.52 -57.77
CA ASP A 101 -3.00 -18.09 -56.44
C ASP A 101 -2.01 -19.24 -56.32
N THR A 102 -1.10 -19.18 -55.38
CA THR A 102 -0.08 -20.20 -55.15
C THR A 102 -0.68 -21.54 -54.69
N ALA A 103 -1.85 -21.52 -54.03
CA ALA A 103 -2.58 -22.73 -53.63
C ALA A 103 -2.99 -23.58 -54.83
N ALA A 104 -3.08 -23.03 -56.02
CA ALA A 104 -3.36 -23.76 -57.26
C ALA A 104 -2.15 -24.57 -57.79
N SER A 105 -0.94 -24.36 -57.23
CA SER A 105 0.27 -25.02 -57.71
C SER A 105 0.54 -26.36 -57.01
N PRO A 106 0.74 -27.47 -57.75
CA PRO A 106 1.15 -28.71 -57.18
C PRO A 106 2.61 -28.71 -56.63
N ASP A 107 3.40 -27.69 -57.00
CA ASP A 107 4.79 -27.51 -56.57
C ASP A 107 4.93 -26.74 -55.26
N LEU A 108 3.83 -26.22 -54.72
CA LEU A 108 3.83 -25.52 -53.45
C LEU A 108 4.17 -26.49 -52.29
N LYS A 109 5.16 -26.13 -51.50
CA LYS A 109 5.56 -26.82 -50.29
C LYS A 109 5.05 -26.08 -49.09
N THR A 110 4.01 -26.60 -48.48
CA THR A 110 3.40 -26.07 -47.26
C THR A 110 2.85 -27.19 -46.39
N ASP A 111 2.76 -26.96 -45.09
CA ASP A 111 2.14 -27.88 -44.15
C ASP A 111 0.63 -27.66 -44.02
N HIS A 112 0.12 -26.62 -44.69
CA HIS A 112 -1.29 -26.22 -44.63
C HIS A 112 -2.12 -26.88 -45.73
N THR A 113 -3.39 -27.16 -45.43
CA THR A 113 -4.37 -27.56 -46.44
C THR A 113 -5.02 -26.34 -47.02
N LEU A 114 -4.66 -25.96 -48.24
CA LEU A 114 -5.11 -24.73 -48.87
C LEU A 114 -6.24 -24.99 -49.87
N LEU A 115 -7.14 -24.04 -50.00
CA LEU A 115 -8.14 -23.98 -51.06
C LEU A 115 -7.73 -22.92 -52.08
N ALA A 116 -7.54 -23.33 -53.33
CA ALA A 116 -7.17 -22.42 -54.40
C ALA A 116 -8.40 -21.63 -54.90
N SER A 117 -8.23 -20.33 -55.06
CA SER A 117 -9.21 -19.48 -55.73
C SER A 117 -9.15 -19.68 -57.26
N ALA A 118 -10.32 -19.59 -57.93
CA ALA A 118 -10.35 -19.66 -59.34
C ALA A 118 -9.86 -18.34 -60.00
N TYR A 119 -9.29 -18.45 -61.20
CA TYR A 119 -8.92 -17.25 -61.96
C TYR A 119 -10.14 -16.34 -62.24
N MET A 120 -9.99 -15.06 -61.93
CA MET A 120 -11.05 -14.03 -61.97
C MET A 120 -12.24 -14.38 -61.07
N GLU A 121 -12.02 -15.15 -60.04
CA GLU A 121 -12.99 -15.28 -58.94
C GLU A 121 -13.06 -13.97 -58.19
N ARG A 122 -14.26 -13.58 -57.82
CA ARG A 122 -14.51 -12.37 -57.02
C ARG A 122 -14.07 -12.58 -55.61
N PHE A 123 -13.32 -11.61 -55.07
CA PHE A 123 -13.05 -11.55 -53.63
C PHE A 123 -14.18 -10.85 -52.91
N ASP A 124 -14.77 -11.51 -51.91
CA ASP A 124 -15.78 -10.89 -51.06
C ASP A 124 -15.09 -10.06 -49.99
N ILE A 125 -15.21 -8.72 -50.11
CA ILE A 125 -14.62 -7.78 -49.16
C ILE A 125 -15.33 -7.92 -47.82
N ARG A 126 -14.58 -8.15 -46.78
CA ARG A 126 -15.08 -8.34 -45.44
C ARG A 126 -15.18 -6.99 -44.70
N GLU A 127 -15.96 -6.96 -43.58
CA GLU A 127 -16.20 -5.75 -42.78
C GLU A 127 -14.91 -5.21 -42.09
N GLU A 128 -13.85 -6.02 -41.97
CA GLU A 128 -12.57 -5.63 -41.36
C GLU A 128 -11.74 -4.70 -42.23
N TYR A 129 -12.05 -4.59 -43.53
CA TYR A 129 -11.35 -3.70 -44.47
C TYR A 129 -11.86 -2.26 -44.36
N GLU A 130 -10.92 -1.31 -44.34
CA GLU A 130 -11.28 0.11 -44.38
C GLU A 130 -11.89 0.48 -45.74
N ASP A 131 -12.86 1.38 -45.78
CA ASP A 131 -13.59 1.76 -47.02
C ASP A 131 -12.69 2.25 -48.17
N ASP A 132 -11.47 2.71 -47.89
CA ASP A 132 -10.55 3.28 -48.89
C ASP A 132 -9.28 2.39 -49.12
N TRP A 133 -9.22 1.16 -48.61
CA TRP A 133 -8.04 0.32 -48.69
C TRP A 133 -7.54 0.08 -50.13
N LEU A 134 -8.42 -0.15 -51.11
CA LEU A 134 -8.06 -0.28 -52.53
C LEU A 134 -7.45 0.99 -53.07
N LYS A 135 -7.95 2.16 -52.67
CA LYS A 135 -7.41 3.46 -53.06
C LYS A 135 -6.01 3.68 -52.49
N GLN A 136 -5.78 3.25 -51.26
CA GLN A 136 -4.45 3.32 -50.64
C GLN A 136 -3.44 2.47 -51.41
N ILE A 137 -3.81 1.26 -51.80
CA ILE A 137 -2.95 0.35 -52.59
C ILE A 137 -2.71 0.94 -53.99
N ALA A 138 -3.74 1.42 -54.71
CA ALA A 138 -3.61 2.06 -56.00
C ALA A 138 -2.74 3.34 -55.97
N ALA A 139 -2.70 4.03 -54.82
CA ALA A 139 -1.80 5.17 -54.57
C ALA A 139 -0.36 4.75 -54.20
N GLY A 140 -0.04 3.46 -54.26
CA GLY A 140 1.32 2.95 -54.04
C GLY A 140 1.64 2.63 -52.57
N LYS A 141 0.66 2.57 -51.69
CA LYS A 141 0.86 2.24 -50.30
C LYS A 141 0.60 0.75 -50.07
N THR A 142 1.39 0.14 -49.21
CA THR A 142 1.07 -1.18 -48.66
C THR A 142 -0.01 -1.00 -47.60
N TYR A 143 -1.08 -1.77 -47.73
CA TYR A 143 -2.15 -1.84 -46.73
C TYR A 143 -2.02 -3.12 -45.92
N VAL A 144 -2.09 -3.00 -44.60
CA VAL A 144 -2.15 -4.15 -43.66
C VAL A 144 -3.46 -4.01 -42.91
N THR A 145 -4.24 -5.11 -42.83
CA THR A 145 -5.52 -5.11 -42.16
C THR A 145 -5.36 -4.60 -40.71
N PRO A 146 -6.28 -3.76 -40.22
CA PRO A 146 -6.14 -3.17 -38.88
C PRO A 146 -6.26 -4.21 -37.75
N ASN A 147 -7.06 -5.26 -38.01
CA ASN A 147 -7.29 -6.38 -37.11
C ASN A 147 -6.95 -7.68 -37.83
N PHE A 148 -6.79 -8.76 -37.08
CA PHE A 148 -6.69 -10.09 -37.66
C PHE A 148 -8.05 -10.55 -38.17
N GLU A 149 -8.04 -11.27 -39.26
CA GLU A 149 -9.20 -11.94 -39.82
C GLU A 149 -9.30 -13.34 -39.24
N GLN A 150 -10.52 -13.77 -38.92
CA GLN A 150 -10.79 -15.14 -38.47
C GLN A 150 -11.78 -15.78 -39.45
N ASP A 151 -11.38 -16.91 -40.00
CA ASP A 151 -12.27 -17.72 -40.82
C ASP A 151 -12.18 -19.23 -40.43
N ASP A 152 -12.81 -20.06 -41.23
CA ASP A 152 -12.82 -21.52 -41.01
C ASP A 152 -11.42 -22.16 -41.12
N TYR A 153 -10.42 -21.42 -41.62
CA TYR A 153 -9.06 -21.88 -41.84
C TYR A 153 -8.06 -21.37 -40.80
N GLY A 154 -8.39 -20.31 -40.06
CA GLY A 154 -7.47 -19.78 -39.04
C GLY A 154 -7.66 -18.32 -38.68
N ASN A 155 -6.61 -17.77 -38.09
CA ASN A 155 -6.52 -16.35 -37.76
C ASN A 155 -5.39 -15.73 -38.58
N PHE A 156 -5.71 -14.80 -39.45
CA PHE A 156 -4.77 -14.22 -40.42
C PHE A 156 -4.61 -12.72 -40.20
N LEU A 157 -3.41 -12.22 -40.46
CA LEU A 157 -3.14 -10.81 -40.67
C LEU A 157 -2.70 -10.64 -42.12
N THR A 158 -3.44 -9.84 -42.89
CA THR A 158 -3.26 -9.75 -44.33
C THR A 158 -2.56 -8.45 -44.72
N ALA A 159 -1.51 -8.58 -45.54
CA ALA A 159 -0.90 -7.43 -46.22
C ALA A 159 -1.25 -7.43 -47.69
N HIS A 160 -1.61 -6.25 -48.20
CA HIS A 160 -1.80 -6.01 -49.64
C HIS A 160 -0.76 -5.00 -50.13
N ALA A 161 0.04 -5.37 -51.11
CA ALA A 161 1.07 -4.50 -51.68
C ALA A 161 0.88 -4.32 -53.19
N PRO A 162 1.08 -3.09 -53.75
CA PRO A 162 0.86 -2.83 -55.15
C PRO A 162 1.91 -3.49 -56.05
N ILE A 163 1.47 -3.96 -57.22
CA ILE A 163 2.30 -4.56 -58.27
C ILE A 163 2.39 -3.57 -59.43
N TYR A 164 3.60 -3.37 -59.95
CA TYR A 164 3.86 -2.50 -61.11
C TYR A 164 4.52 -3.25 -62.24
N ASP A 165 4.17 -2.90 -63.48
CA ASP A 165 4.85 -3.41 -64.65
C ASP A 165 6.22 -2.71 -64.89
N SER A 166 6.99 -3.16 -65.88
CA SER A 166 8.31 -2.59 -66.24
C SER A 166 8.27 -1.10 -66.60
N LYS A 167 7.09 -0.54 -66.90
CA LYS A 167 6.86 0.86 -67.25
C LYS A 167 6.36 1.69 -66.05
N GLY A 168 6.33 1.08 -64.84
CA GLY A 168 5.85 1.71 -63.60
C GLY A 168 4.32 1.91 -63.57
N ARG A 169 3.55 1.20 -64.39
CA ARG A 169 2.08 1.26 -64.36
C ARG A 169 1.54 0.23 -63.39
N TYR A 170 0.58 0.62 -62.57
CA TYR A 170 -0.12 -0.27 -61.66
C TYR A 170 -0.77 -1.44 -62.39
N SER A 171 -0.48 -2.66 -61.97
CA SER A 171 -0.94 -3.91 -62.61
C SER A 171 -1.91 -4.69 -61.71
N GLY A 172 -2.09 -4.30 -60.47
CA GLY A 172 -2.85 -5.00 -59.45
C GLY A 172 -2.10 -5.00 -58.13
N PHE A 173 -2.44 -5.88 -57.27
CA PHE A 173 -1.80 -6.01 -55.95
C PHE A 173 -1.66 -7.47 -55.56
N ILE A 174 -0.72 -7.73 -54.65
CA ILE A 174 -0.51 -9.04 -54.04
C ILE A 174 -1.18 -9.04 -52.65
N GLY A 175 -1.80 -10.13 -52.26
CA GLY A 175 -2.27 -10.43 -50.94
C GLY A 175 -1.40 -11.52 -50.28
N VAL A 176 -1.01 -11.29 -49.04
CA VAL A 176 -0.22 -12.22 -48.23
C VAL A 176 -0.94 -12.37 -46.93
N ASP A 177 -1.46 -13.55 -46.66
CA ASP A 177 -2.12 -13.90 -45.40
C ASP A 177 -1.12 -14.59 -44.49
N PHE A 178 -0.85 -13.99 -43.35
CA PHE A 178 0.06 -14.52 -42.35
C PHE A 178 -0.69 -15.31 -41.29
N ASP A 179 -0.23 -16.52 -41.00
CA ASP A 179 -0.71 -17.33 -39.88
C ASP A 179 -0.30 -16.69 -38.54
N LEU A 180 -1.27 -16.49 -37.69
CA LEU A 180 -1.08 -15.89 -36.37
C LEU A 180 -1.02 -16.94 -35.24
N GLU A 181 -1.01 -18.24 -35.53
CA GLU A 181 -1.02 -19.28 -34.47
C GLU A 181 0.19 -19.15 -33.56
N TYR A 182 1.38 -18.97 -34.14
CA TYR A 182 2.60 -18.75 -33.34
C TYR A 182 2.52 -17.45 -32.51
N TYR A 183 2.00 -16.37 -33.09
CA TYR A 183 1.83 -15.10 -32.37
C TYR A 183 0.89 -15.26 -31.18
N PHE A 184 -0.26 -15.90 -31.35
CA PHE A 184 -1.20 -16.13 -30.25
C PHE A 184 -0.65 -17.06 -29.17
N ALA A 185 0.10 -18.08 -29.53
CA ALA A 185 0.78 -18.96 -28.58
C ALA A 185 1.80 -18.20 -27.73
N GLN A 186 2.56 -17.28 -28.35
CA GLN A 186 3.51 -16.42 -27.66
C GLN A 186 2.78 -15.41 -26.73
N GLU A 187 1.71 -14.77 -27.22
CA GLU A 187 0.88 -13.87 -26.40
C GLU A 187 0.27 -14.58 -25.17
N ALA A 188 -0.14 -15.84 -25.31
CA ALA A 188 -0.64 -16.62 -24.19
C ALA A 188 0.44 -16.84 -23.11
N ARG A 189 1.70 -17.09 -23.50
CA ARG A 189 2.83 -17.19 -22.56
C ARG A 189 3.09 -15.86 -21.85
N PHE A 190 3.11 -14.75 -22.57
CA PHE A 190 3.29 -13.41 -21.97
C PHE A 190 2.16 -13.08 -21.01
N ARG A 191 0.90 -13.42 -21.33
CA ARG A 191 -0.24 -13.24 -20.41
C ARG A 191 -0.07 -14.06 -19.14
N ALA A 192 0.37 -15.31 -19.24
CA ALA A 192 0.61 -16.16 -18.06
C ALA A 192 1.68 -15.56 -17.14
N ILE A 193 2.79 -15.06 -17.71
CA ILE A 193 3.85 -14.38 -16.96
C ILE A 193 3.31 -13.10 -16.30
N ALA A 194 2.52 -12.31 -17.02
CA ALA A 194 1.93 -11.08 -16.50
C ALA A 194 1.00 -11.35 -15.31
N VAL A 195 0.12 -12.35 -15.41
CA VAL A 195 -0.77 -12.78 -14.33
C VAL A 195 0.03 -13.28 -13.14
N GLY A 196 1.04 -14.11 -13.34
CA GLY A 196 1.92 -14.59 -12.29
C GLY A 196 2.64 -13.46 -11.56
N SER A 197 3.16 -12.50 -12.31
CA SER A 197 3.84 -11.30 -11.76
C SER A 197 2.87 -10.44 -10.95
N LEU A 198 1.63 -10.29 -11.42
CA LEU A 198 0.60 -9.53 -10.71
C LEU A 198 0.23 -10.19 -9.37
N VAL A 199 0.05 -11.51 -9.38
CA VAL A 199 -0.22 -12.28 -8.15
C VAL A 199 0.93 -12.15 -7.15
N ALA A 200 2.17 -12.27 -7.62
CA ALA A 200 3.36 -12.09 -6.79
C ALA A 200 3.43 -10.66 -6.19
N ALA A 201 3.11 -9.64 -6.98
CA ALA A 201 3.07 -8.25 -6.52
C ALA A 201 2.01 -8.05 -5.41
N LEU A 202 0.84 -8.65 -5.55
CA LEU A 202 -0.22 -8.57 -4.52
C LEU A 202 0.18 -9.28 -3.22
N ILE A 203 0.79 -10.46 -3.32
CA ILE A 203 1.32 -11.18 -2.15
C ILE A 203 2.38 -10.33 -1.45
N LEU A 204 3.31 -9.74 -2.20
CA LEU A 204 4.35 -8.88 -1.64
C LEU A 204 3.75 -7.64 -0.95
N ALA A 205 2.71 -7.04 -1.53
CA ALA A 205 2.00 -5.91 -0.91
C ALA A 205 1.37 -6.29 0.44
N LEU A 206 0.77 -7.48 0.54
CA LEU A 206 0.23 -7.99 1.81
C LEU A 206 1.32 -8.22 2.85
N VAL A 207 2.46 -8.78 2.45
CA VAL A 207 3.61 -8.98 3.34
C VAL A 207 4.14 -7.63 3.86
N ILE A 208 4.29 -6.64 2.99
CA ILE A 208 4.71 -5.29 3.38
C ILE A 208 3.72 -4.69 4.39
N GLY A 209 2.41 -4.76 4.11
CA GLY A 209 1.39 -4.28 5.03
C GLY A 209 1.46 -4.95 6.40
N PHE A 210 1.66 -6.27 6.44
CA PHE A 210 1.81 -7.02 7.68
C PHE A 210 3.06 -6.61 8.47
N LEU A 211 4.20 -6.43 7.80
CA LEU A 211 5.44 -5.99 8.44
C LEU A 211 5.32 -4.56 9.01
N VAL A 212 4.68 -3.65 8.27
CA VAL A 212 4.42 -2.28 8.73
C VAL A 212 3.53 -2.29 9.98
N GLU A 213 2.47 -3.10 10.01
CA GLU A 213 1.59 -3.20 11.18
C GLU A 213 2.33 -3.78 12.40
N ARG A 214 3.12 -4.82 12.21
CA ARG A 214 3.96 -5.38 13.28
C ARG A 214 4.95 -4.36 13.85
N TYR A 215 5.60 -3.60 12.96
CA TYR A 215 6.53 -2.56 13.38
C TYR A 215 5.82 -1.46 14.19
N HIS A 216 4.68 -0.98 13.70
CA HIS A 216 3.89 0.03 14.41
C HIS A 216 3.35 -0.45 15.77
N SER A 217 2.90 -1.69 15.84
CA SER A 217 2.46 -2.30 17.12
C SER A 217 3.60 -2.38 18.12
N ALA A 218 4.77 -2.89 17.70
CA ALA A 218 5.95 -2.97 18.57
C ALA A 218 6.43 -1.58 19.03
N MET A 219 6.38 -0.57 18.13
CA MET A 219 6.76 0.78 18.49
C MET A 219 5.81 1.41 19.50
N ARG A 220 4.48 1.19 19.36
CA ARG A 220 3.49 1.66 20.34
C ARG A 220 3.75 1.08 21.71
N HIS A 221 3.92 -0.25 21.83
CA HIS A 221 4.22 -0.89 23.11
C HIS A 221 5.48 -0.31 23.78
N ARG A 222 6.54 -0.09 23.00
CA ARG A 222 7.76 0.54 23.53
C ARG A 222 7.54 1.98 24.00
N MET A 223 6.74 2.74 23.26
CA MET A 223 6.41 4.10 23.66
C MET A 223 5.59 4.14 24.96
N ASP A 224 4.62 3.23 25.10
CA ASP A 224 3.79 3.11 26.32
C ASP A 224 4.65 2.69 27.53
N GLU A 225 5.55 1.71 27.37
CA GLU A 225 6.50 1.31 28.41
C GLU A 225 7.44 2.46 28.82
N LEU A 226 7.98 3.20 27.86
CA LEU A 226 8.85 4.34 28.12
C LEU A 226 8.08 5.47 28.81
N TYR A 227 6.85 5.73 28.40
CA TYR A 227 5.98 6.70 29.04
C TYR A 227 5.69 6.31 30.47
N ASP A 228 5.23 5.09 30.73
CA ASP A 228 4.95 4.58 32.08
C ASP A 228 6.20 4.66 32.99
N SER A 229 7.37 4.26 32.49
CA SER A 229 8.61 4.37 33.26
C SER A 229 9.03 5.81 33.53
N SER A 230 8.63 6.76 32.68
CA SER A 230 8.96 8.18 32.87
C SER A 230 8.07 8.92 33.85
N ILE A 231 6.85 8.39 34.13
CA ILE A 231 5.89 9.02 35.03
C ILE A 231 5.69 8.29 36.37
N ARG A 232 6.36 7.14 36.57
CA ARG A 232 6.29 6.37 37.81
C ARG A 232 7.62 6.37 38.58
N ASP A 233 7.51 6.23 39.92
CA ASP A 233 8.65 6.01 40.82
C ASP A 233 9.02 4.52 40.86
N SER A 234 10.27 4.21 40.65
CA SER A 234 10.76 2.82 40.52
C SER A 234 10.72 2.04 41.80
N LEU A 235 10.73 2.68 43.00
CA LEU A 235 10.70 2.02 44.29
C LEU A 235 9.27 1.69 44.74
N THR A 236 8.34 2.61 44.49
CA THR A 236 6.97 2.51 45.01
C THR A 236 5.93 2.11 43.96
N GLY A 237 6.24 2.26 42.67
CA GLY A 237 5.29 2.10 41.56
C GLY A 237 4.24 3.20 41.42
N LEU A 238 4.21 4.15 42.36
CA LEU A 238 3.33 5.31 42.33
C LEU A 238 3.72 6.28 41.21
N LEU A 239 2.88 7.27 40.90
CA LEU A 239 3.28 8.37 40.06
C LEU A 239 4.50 9.06 40.67
N ASN A 240 5.45 9.45 39.86
CA ASN A 240 6.49 10.38 40.27
C ASN A 240 5.97 11.83 40.21
N ARG A 241 6.78 12.79 40.60
CA ARG A 241 6.42 14.21 40.55
C ARG A 241 5.89 14.66 39.21
N ARG A 242 6.52 14.25 38.11
CA ARG A 242 6.11 14.60 36.75
C ARG A 242 4.74 14.01 36.40
N GLY A 243 4.55 12.71 36.68
CA GLY A 243 3.30 12.02 36.45
C GLY A 243 2.16 12.62 37.27
N ALA A 244 2.41 12.97 38.54
CA ALA A 244 1.43 13.61 39.41
C ALA A 244 0.93 14.96 38.82
N ILE A 245 1.86 15.83 38.43
CA ILE A 245 1.50 17.15 37.86
C ILE A 245 0.67 16.99 36.59
N GLU A 246 1.04 16.03 35.72
CA GLU A 246 0.32 15.81 34.47
C GLU A 246 -1.10 15.29 34.70
N VAL A 247 -1.25 14.27 35.58
CA VAL A 247 -2.55 13.66 35.87
C VAL A 247 -3.47 14.64 36.62
N ILE A 248 -2.95 15.37 37.62
CA ILE A 248 -3.72 16.31 38.39
C ILE A 248 -4.21 17.50 37.51
N ASN A 249 -3.36 18.05 36.65
CA ASN A 249 -3.76 19.12 35.73
C ASN A 249 -4.85 18.66 34.77
N LYS A 250 -4.78 17.40 34.32
CA LYS A 250 -5.82 16.82 33.46
C LYS A 250 -7.13 16.63 34.24
N SER A 251 -7.05 16.17 35.48
CA SER A 251 -8.21 15.99 36.36
C SER A 251 -8.88 17.33 36.67
N LEU A 252 -8.12 18.38 37.02
CA LEU A 252 -8.63 19.73 37.28
C LEU A 252 -9.36 20.33 36.07
N ALA A 253 -8.90 20.03 34.86
CA ALA A 253 -9.59 20.48 33.65
C ALA A 253 -10.96 19.79 33.42
N GLN A 254 -11.22 18.66 34.09
CA GLN A 254 -12.44 17.84 33.90
C GLN A 254 -13.43 18.00 35.07
N HIS A 255 -12.96 18.39 36.25
CA HIS A 255 -13.75 18.45 37.47
C HIS A 255 -13.79 19.89 38.01
N SER A 256 -14.99 20.40 38.25
CA SER A 256 -15.23 21.71 38.81
C SER A 256 -15.70 21.71 40.28
N GLY A 257 -15.68 20.53 40.90
CA GLY A 257 -16.09 20.34 42.29
C GLY A 257 -15.02 20.72 43.32
N SER A 258 -15.20 20.27 44.55
CA SER A 258 -14.24 20.44 45.65
C SER A 258 -13.12 19.40 45.48
N ASN A 259 -11.85 19.84 45.47
CA ASN A 259 -10.71 18.99 45.29
C ASN A 259 -9.78 19.05 46.52
N ALA A 260 -9.37 17.91 47.04
CA ALA A 260 -8.46 17.81 48.15
C ALA A 260 -7.04 17.44 47.74
N THR A 261 -6.05 18.09 48.35
CA THR A 261 -4.62 17.71 48.20
C THR A 261 -4.07 17.41 49.60
N LEU A 262 -3.48 16.24 49.74
CA LEU A 262 -2.78 15.86 50.95
C LEU A 262 -1.28 15.73 50.60
N LEU A 263 -0.45 16.48 51.29
CA LEU A 263 1.00 16.33 51.22
C LEU A 263 1.45 15.58 52.47
N ILE A 264 2.20 14.49 52.27
CA ILE A 264 2.56 13.51 53.32
C ILE A 264 4.08 13.38 53.35
N ASP A 265 4.68 13.53 54.51
CA ASP A 265 6.13 13.42 54.74
C ASP A 265 6.42 12.33 55.77
N VAL A 266 7.38 11.47 55.43
CA VAL A 266 7.80 10.35 56.37
C VAL A 266 8.69 10.88 57.45
N ASP A 267 8.19 10.90 58.65
CA ASP A 267 8.92 11.39 59.82
C ASP A 267 10.16 10.55 60.15
N ASN A 268 11.27 11.27 60.38
CA ASN A 268 12.54 10.65 60.87
C ASN A 268 13.19 9.65 59.89
N LEU A 269 12.86 9.65 58.56
CA LEU A 269 13.45 8.75 57.60
C LEU A 269 14.99 8.83 57.53
N LYS A 270 15.58 10.03 57.68
CA LYS A 270 17.03 10.21 57.79
C LYS A 270 17.62 9.44 58.95
N MET A 271 16.99 9.50 60.15
CA MET A 271 17.48 8.78 61.32
C MET A 271 17.42 7.25 61.08
N ILE A 272 16.39 6.74 60.42
CA ILE A 272 16.27 5.32 60.04
C ILE A 272 17.39 4.94 59.11
N ASN A 273 17.66 5.74 58.09
CA ASN A 273 18.75 5.51 57.14
C ASN A 273 20.11 5.51 57.83
N ASP A 274 20.37 6.44 58.73
CA ASP A 274 21.63 6.56 59.45
C ASP A 274 21.86 5.38 60.43
N LEU A 275 20.78 4.84 61.00
CA LEU A 275 20.85 3.74 61.98
C LEU A 275 20.83 2.33 61.33
N ARG A 276 20.17 2.17 60.20
CA ARG A 276 19.83 0.86 59.61
C ARG A 276 20.18 0.74 58.12
N GLY A 277 20.71 1.78 57.52
CA GLY A 277 21.04 1.84 56.11
C GLY A 277 19.85 2.12 55.21
N HIS A 278 20.13 2.48 53.97
CA HIS A 278 19.15 2.89 52.97
C HIS A 278 18.10 1.80 52.62
N VAL A 279 18.46 0.54 52.70
CA VAL A 279 17.54 -0.58 52.45
C VAL A 279 16.35 -0.56 53.45
N ALA A 280 16.61 -0.19 54.71
CA ALA A 280 15.56 -0.04 55.72
C ALA A 280 14.68 1.19 55.43
N GLY A 281 15.27 2.29 54.98
CA GLY A 281 14.52 3.47 54.55
C GLY A 281 13.64 3.19 53.32
N ASP A 282 14.17 2.49 52.34
CA ASP A 282 13.41 2.05 51.16
C ASP A 282 12.21 1.19 51.53
N ALA A 283 12.36 0.27 52.50
CA ALA A 283 11.26 -0.53 53.00
C ALA A 283 10.18 0.31 53.73
N VAL A 284 10.56 1.39 54.44
CA VAL A 284 9.62 2.34 55.04
C VAL A 284 8.87 3.13 53.97
N ILE A 285 9.57 3.59 52.96
CA ILE A 285 8.96 4.31 51.83
C ILE A 285 7.97 3.41 51.08
N ALA A 286 8.37 2.18 50.73
CA ALA A 286 7.49 1.22 50.05
C ALA A 286 6.24 0.89 50.90
N ARG A 287 6.41 0.70 52.23
CA ARG A 287 5.29 0.46 53.12
C ARG A 287 4.35 1.66 53.25
N THR A 288 4.89 2.88 53.29
CA THR A 288 4.09 4.09 53.31
C THR A 288 3.25 4.20 52.03
N ALA A 289 3.84 3.93 50.89
CA ALA A 289 3.13 3.90 49.59
C ALA A 289 1.96 2.90 49.59
N GLU A 290 2.20 1.66 50.09
CA GLU A 290 1.13 0.66 50.19
C GLU A 290 -0.03 1.14 51.06
N VAL A 291 0.27 1.70 52.21
CA VAL A 291 -0.75 2.19 53.16
C VAL A 291 -1.55 3.34 52.58
N ILE A 292 -0.89 4.27 51.88
CA ILE A 292 -1.58 5.36 51.17
C ILE A 292 -2.54 4.77 50.14
N CYS A 293 -2.08 3.87 49.25
CA CYS A 293 -2.94 3.24 48.26
C CYS A 293 -4.14 2.49 48.87
N GLN A 294 -3.98 1.86 50.01
CA GLN A 294 -5.07 1.15 50.75
C GLN A 294 -6.03 2.11 51.46
N SER A 295 -5.74 3.40 51.51
CA SER A 295 -6.50 4.39 52.28
C SER A 295 -7.25 5.38 51.38
N ILE A 296 -7.01 5.33 50.09
CA ILE A 296 -7.65 6.14 49.09
C ILE A 296 -8.64 5.33 48.25
N ARG A 297 -9.60 5.99 47.64
CA ARG A 297 -10.61 5.37 46.76
C ARG A 297 -10.15 5.27 45.32
N ALA A 298 -10.84 4.46 44.51
CA ALA A 298 -10.69 4.47 43.07
C ALA A 298 -11.06 5.83 42.52
N GLY A 299 -10.14 6.43 41.78
CA GLY A 299 -10.28 7.82 41.24
C GLY A 299 -9.45 8.86 41.97
N ASP A 300 -8.96 8.55 43.19
CA ASP A 300 -7.94 9.38 43.85
C ASP A 300 -6.56 9.00 43.25
N GLU A 301 -5.68 9.97 43.14
CA GLU A 301 -4.34 9.78 42.60
C GLU A 301 -3.29 9.88 43.72
N CYS A 302 -2.28 9.01 43.67
CA CYS A 302 -1.18 9.11 44.64
C CYS A 302 0.17 9.10 43.92
N ALA A 303 1.11 9.85 44.47
CA ALA A 303 2.44 10.04 43.91
C ALA A 303 3.51 10.04 45.00
N ARG A 304 4.72 9.58 44.68
CA ARG A 304 5.92 9.94 45.40
C ARG A 304 6.51 11.21 44.82
N PHE A 305 6.38 12.31 45.60
CA PHE A 305 6.68 13.64 45.05
C PHE A 305 8.13 14.08 45.34
N GLY A 306 8.74 13.50 46.40
CA GLY A 306 10.14 13.71 46.78
C GLY A 306 10.76 12.44 47.34
N GLY A 307 11.90 12.55 48.03
CA GLY A 307 12.57 11.41 48.65
C GLY A 307 11.73 10.71 49.71
N ASP A 308 11.14 11.47 50.60
CA ASP A 308 10.29 11.09 51.74
C ASP A 308 8.88 11.71 51.65
N GLU A 309 8.57 12.40 50.54
CA GLU A 309 7.32 13.11 50.35
C GLU A 309 6.39 12.37 49.42
N PHE A 310 5.12 12.25 49.83
CA PHE A 310 4.04 11.71 49.00
C PHE A 310 2.95 12.74 48.83
N LEU A 311 2.23 12.64 47.74
CA LEU A 311 1.09 13.48 47.42
C LEU A 311 -0.11 12.64 47.11
N VAL A 312 -1.26 12.95 47.70
CA VAL A 312 -2.56 12.39 47.34
C VAL A 312 -3.40 13.53 46.78
N PHE A 313 -4.00 13.32 45.63
CA PHE A 313 -5.01 14.22 45.06
C PHE A 313 -6.33 13.45 45.00
N ALA A 314 -7.36 14.03 45.61
CA ALA A 314 -8.69 13.45 45.66
C ALA A 314 -9.67 14.45 45.00
N PRO A 315 -10.10 14.19 43.74
CA PRO A 315 -11.15 14.98 43.09
C PRO A 315 -12.50 14.76 43.79
N ASP A 316 -13.40 15.73 43.70
CA ASP A 316 -14.74 15.68 44.33
C ASP A 316 -14.67 15.25 45.81
N CYS A 317 -13.74 15.84 46.56
CA CYS A 317 -13.50 15.54 47.97
C CYS A 317 -13.53 16.83 48.78
N ASP A 318 -14.41 16.87 49.76
CA ASP A 318 -14.54 17.99 50.69
C ASP A 318 -13.55 17.86 51.87
N LEU A 319 -13.58 18.83 52.78
CA LEU A 319 -12.67 18.86 53.93
C LEU A 319 -12.84 17.62 54.85
N ASP A 320 -14.07 17.17 55.04
CA ASP A 320 -14.32 16.05 55.95
C ASP A 320 -13.87 14.73 55.33
N GLY A 321 -14.06 14.55 54.01
CA GLY A 321 -13.48 13.43 53.28
C GLY A 321 -11.95 13.41 53.32
N ALA A 322 -11.32 14.57 53.10
CA ALA A 322 -9.87 14.72 53.15
C ALA A 322 -9.29 14.43 54.56
N LYS A 323 -9.95 14.89 55.63
CA LYS A 323 -9.59 14.52 57.00
C LYS A 323 -9.69 13.01 57.24
N GLU A 324 -10.73 12.36 56.76
CA GLU A 324 -10.91 10.92 56.90
C GLU A 324 -9.82 10.13 56.17
N ILE A 325 -9.45 10.54 54.96
CA ILE A 325 -8.30 9.94 54.23
C ILE A 325 -7.02 10.09 55.09
N ALA A 326 -6.71 11.32 55.53
CA ALA A 326 -5.53 11.55 56.36
C ALA A 326 -5.52 10.77 57.65
N ARG A 327 -6.66 10.67 58.37
CA ARG A 327 -6.83 9.87 59.57
C ARG A 327 -6.60 8.38 59.32
N GLN A 328 -7.15 7.85 58.23
CA GLN A 328 -6.96 6.43 57.89
C GLN A 328 -5.50 6.11 57.61
N ILE A 329 -4.78 6.97 56.88
CA ILE A 329 -3.34 6.81 56.62
C ILE A 329 -2.57 6.79 57.93
N LEU A 330 -2.79 7.76 58.82
CA LEU A 330 -2.13 7.83 60.13
C LEU A 330 -2.42 6.61 61.00
N ASP A 331 -3.70 6.22 61.12
CA ASP A 331 -4.12 5.10 61.97
C ASP A 331 -3.50 3.78 61.48
N LYS A 332 -3.50 3.56 60.17
CA LYS A 332 -2.91 2.32 59.58
C LYS A 332 -1.39 2.29 59.76
N LEU A 333 -0.68 3.38 59.57
CA LEU A 333 0.76 3.47 59.78
C LEU A 333 1.13 3.28 61.24
N ASN A 334 0.38 3.92 62.16
CA ASN A 334 0.61 3.77 63.63
C ASN A 334 0.34 2.35 64.11
N LYS A 335 -0.70 1.65 63.63
CA LYS A 335 -1.01 0.25 63.98
C LYS A 335 0.02 -0.73 63.43
N HIS A 336 0.61 -0.46 62.31
CA HIS A 336 1.59 -1.32 61.66
C HIS A 336 3.02 -0.81 61.82
N ALA A 337 3.24 0.19 62.67
CA ALA A 337 4.57 0.63 63.00
C ALA A 337 5.38 -0.53 63.54
N MET A 338 6.03 -1.30 62.70
CA MET A 338 7.08 -2.24 63.06
C MET A 338 8.14 -1.43 63.80
N PRO A 339 8.51 -1.83 65.04
CA PRO A 339 9.66 -1.22 65.68
C PRO A 339 10.91 -1.66 64.91
N LEU A 340 11.28 -0.93 63.88
CA LEU A 340 12.58 -1.06 63.27
C LEU A 340 13.62 -0.52 64.27
N ALA A 341 14.10 -1.44 65.14
CA ALA A 341 15.14 -1.18 66.13
C ALA A 341 14.86 -0.06 67.18
N GLY A 342 13.62 0.02 67.65
CA GLY A 342 13.26 0.96 68.67
C GLY A 342 12.90 2.40 68.17
N VAL A 343 12.99 2.61 66.88
CA VAL A 343 12.55 3.88 66.24
C VAL A 343 11.15 3.67 65.69
N ARG A 344 10.22 4.43 66.15
CA ARG A 344 8.87 4.56 65.56
C ARG A 344 8.96 5.53 64.38
N PHE A 345 8.57 5.10 63.18
CA PHE A 345 8.33 6.04 62.09
C PHE A 345 6.84 6.38 62.03
N GLY A 346 6.53 7.60 61.66
CA GLY A 346 5.19 8.09 61.43
C GLY A 346 5.19 8.92 60.18
N VAL A 347 4.10 9.53 59.89
CA VAL A 347 3.97 10.53 58.82
C VAL A 347 3.31 11.80 59.38
N SER A 348 3.76 12.95 58.87
CA SER A 348 3.06 14.22 59.05
C SER A 348 2.29 14.47 57.76
N ILE A 349 1.06 14.96 57.85
CA ILE A 349 0.15 15.19 56.71
C ILE A 349 -0.34 16.61 56.74
N GLY A 350 -0.17 17.35 55.65
CA GLY A 350 -0.80 18.65 55.39
C GLY A 350 -1.96 18.50 54.43
N VAL A 351 -3.11 19.05 54.77
CA VAL A 351 -4.34 18.93 53.98
C VAL A 351 -4.79 20.33 53.56
N ALA A 352 -5.04 20.49 52.26
CA ALA A 352 -5.68 21.65 51.67
C ALA A 352 -6.86 21.24 50.78
N VAL A 353 -7.94 21.99 50.83
CA VAL A 353 -9.15 21.75 50.04
C VAL A 353 -9.51 22.98 49.28
N HIS A 354 -9.85 22.82 48.01
CA HIS A 354 -10.17 23.93 47.12
C HIS A 354 -11.52 23.69 46.46
N GLU A 355 -12.33 24.73 46.41
CA GLU A 355 -13.61 24.74 45.70
C GLU A 355 -13.49 25.55 44.40
N GLY A 356 -14.05 25.02 43.31
CA GLY A 356 -14.16 25.73 42.03
C GLY A 356 -13.05 25.39 41.02
N ALA A 357 -13.24 25.91 39.80
CA ALA A 357 -12.39 25.58 38.63
C ALA A 357 -11.13 26.47 38.52
N ASP A 358 -10.93 27.44 39.38
CA ASP A 358 -9.90 28.50 39.23
C ASP A 358 -8.66 28.24 40.11
N VAL A 359 -8.31 26.96 40.29
CA VAL A 359 -7.18 26.55 41.11
C VAL A 359 -6.17 25.80 40.28
N ASP A 360 -4.92 26.27 40.33
CA ASP A 360 -3.80 25.56 39.72
C ASP A 360 -3.10 24.64 40.72
N PHE A 361 -2.40 23.65 40.19
CA PHE A 361 -1.63 22.70 41.02
C PHE A 361 -0.62 23.42 41.95
N ALA A 362 0.01 24.48 41.52
CA ALA A 362 1.02 25.17 42.31
C ALA A 362 0.45 25.80 43.57
N ARG A 363 -0.79 26.33 43.52
CA ARG A 363 -1.50 26.84 44.66
C ARG A 363 -1.91 25.73 45.63
N MET A 364 -2.49 24.64 45.09
CA MET A 364 -2.89 23.47 45.90
C MET A 364 -1.72 22.89 46.68
N TYR A 365 -0.59 22.70 45.99
CA TYR A 365 0.65 22.19 46.59
C TYR A 365 1.16 23.13 47.73
N ARG A 366 1.26 24.41 47.46
CA ARG A 366 1.76 25.41 48.43
C ARG A 366 0.92 25.46 49.70
N GLU A 367 -0.41 25.39 49.56
CA GLU A 367 -1.33 25.46 50.70
C GLU A 367 -1.28 24.12 51.52
N ALA A 368 -1.13 22.97 50.86
CA ALA A 368 -0.90 21.71 51.53
C ALA A 368 0.48 21.64 52.23
N ASP A 369 1.53 22.24 51.60
CA ASP A 369 2.87 22.34 52.21
C ASP A 369 2.88 23.22 53.47
N GLU A 370 2.17 24.37 53.46
CA GLU A 370 2.01 25.21 54.67
C GLU A 370 1.34 24.46 55.80
N ALA A 371 0.29 23.69 55.53
CA ALA A 371 -0.37 22.82 56.49
C ALA A 371 0.55 21.68 57.00
N LEU A 372 1.36 21.10 56.11
CA LEU A 372 2.34 20.08 56.51
C LEU A 372 3.45 20.68 57.42
N TYR A 373 3.92 21.87 57.11
CA TYR A 373 4.89 22.56 57.96
C TYR A 373 4.36 22.81 59.37
N GLN A 374 3.08 23.20 59.52
CA GLN A 374 2.42 23.36 60.81
C GLN A 374 2.36 22.00 61.57
N ALA A 375 1.92 20.94 60.90
CA ALA A 375 1.89 19.60 61.51
C ALA A 375 3.26 19.14 62.05
N ARG A 376 4.32 19.42 61.29
CA ARG A 376 5.71 19.10 61.68
C ARG A 376 6.22 19.95 62.84
N SER A 377 5.89 21.23 62.87
CA SER A 377 6.30 22.14 63.96
C SER A 377 5.60 21.86 65.29
N GLU A 378 4.39 21.34 65.27
CA GLU A 378 3.59 20.99 66.44
C GLU A 378 3.89 19.61 67.02
N GLY A 379 4.89 18.89 66.52
CA GLY A 379 5.38 17.65 67.13
C GLY A 379 5.29 16.40 66.27
N LYS A 380 5.07 16.54 64.95
CA LYS A 380 5.04 15.43 63.95
C LYS A 380 3.92 14.42 64.19
N SER A 381 3.82 13.43 63.26
CA SER A 381 2.86 12.30 63.32
C SER A 381 1.41 12.76 63.53
N ARG A 382 1.00 13.78 62.80
CA ARG A 382 -0.32 14.40 62.86
C ARG A 382 -0.77 14.99 61.55
N VAL A 383 -2.03 15.43 61.51
CA VAL A 383 -2.63 16.18 60.39
C VAL A 383 -2.64 17.64 60.70
N GLY A 384 -2.09 18.45 59.81
CA GLY A 384 -2.30 19.92 59.73
C GLY A 384 -3.35 20.23 58.66
N LEU A 385 -4.15 21.26 58.94
CA LEU A 385 -5.17 21.71 58.00
C LEU A 385 -4.82 23.11 57.54
N PHE A 386 -4.80 23.31 56.25
CA PHE A 386 -4.69 24.68 55.70
C PHE A 386 -5.94 25.47 56.07
N THR A 387 -5.76 26.56 56.76
CA THR A 387 -6.82 27.56 57.03
C THR A 387 -6.41 28.84 56.39
N PRO A 388 -7.16 29.37 55.37
CA PRO A 388 -6.83 30.64 54.80
C PRO A 388 -6.69 31.67 55.90
N SER A 389 -5.53 32.31 56.02
CA SER A 389 -5.37 33.46 56.93
C SER A 389 -6.35 34.55 56.49
N THR A 390 -7.33 34.81 57.34
CA THR A 390 -8.25 35.94 57.19
C THR A 390 -7.42 37.21 57.43
N THR A 391 -6.62 37.60 56.45
CA THR A 391 -6.04 38.94 56.47
C THR A 391 -7.17 39.88 56.04
N ALA A 392 -7.73 40.54 56.98
CA ALA A 392 -8.71 41.62 56.81
C ALA A 392 -8.25 42.62 55.76
N ALA A 393 -9.18 43.01 54.90
CA ALA A 393 -9.08 43.99 53.86
C ALA A 393 -8.57 45.33 54.36
#